data_ed4b346ba0a584d988e13068ae76d7ac
#
_entry.id   ed4b346ba0a584d988e13068ae76d7ac
#
_cell.length_a   1.000
_cell.length_b   1.000
_cell.length_c   1.000
_cell.angle_alpha   90.00
_cell.angle_beta   90.00
_cell.angle_gamma   90.00
#
_symmetry.space_group_name_H-M   'P 1'
#
loop_
_entity.id
_entity.type
_entity.pdbx_description
1 polymer ?
#
loop_
_entity_poly.entity_id
_entity_poly.type
_entity_poly.pdbx_seq_one_letter_code
_entity_poly.pdbx_strand_id
1 'polypeptide(L)'
;MNGDHRTEELRIGRTTAQRIVTDLSEIIQENINLMDENSVIIASTDQKRIGTFHAGSREVISKHLKELIITNEGEYSGSLPGLNIPIEVDGTIIGVIGITGQYQEIEKYGKIIKRMTEILVLEDWRKEQKRLSVSARVRFLNEWVFNENYCTDPVFCQQARLLGIRTEISRKVVIFSPEEEERPDNAAQQNRTEQIERCLAEEGERSTDLLIFSTATKCICLLPNWSRGQTQRFVEEGRREIEKRCHIRMGVGIDNISSDSEQIFQAYKRAEKALWASLKDRKSVV
;
A
#
# COMPACT_ATOMS: atom_id res chain seq x y z
N MET A 1 -22.67 16.72 6.40
CA MET A 1 -21.53 17.09 7.27
C MET A 1 -20.54 15.92 7.36
N ASN A 2 -19.87 15.56 6.24
CA ASN A 2 -18.91 14.42 6.16
C ASN A 2 -17.61 14.80 5.46
N GLY A 3 -17.24 16.09 5.48
CA GLY A 3 -16.04 16.60 4.80
C GLY A 3 -14.78 16.77 5.68
N ASP A 4 -14.94 16.76 7.00
CA ASP A 4 -13.92 17.34 7.88
C ASP A 4 -12.85 16.37 8.40
N HIS A 5 -13.05 15.04 8.28
CA HIS A 5 -12.07 14.05 8.76
C HIS A 5 -11.05 13.56 7.72
N ARG A 6 -11.24 13.90 6.42
CA ARG A 6 -10.32 13.42 5.35
C ARG A 6 -9.10 14.29 5.13
N THR A 7 -9.17 15.56 5.47
CA THR A 7 -8.14 16.56 5.15
C THR A 7 -7.09 16.73 6.25
N GLU A 8 -7.40 16.39 7.51
CA GLU A 8 -6.42 16.45 8.61
C GLU A 8 -5.30 15.42 8.51
N GLU A 9 -5.46 14.36 7.71
CA GLU A 9 -4.46 13.30 7.54
C GLU A 9 -3.58 13.46 6.28
N LEU A 10 -3.94 14.35 5.34
CA LEU A 10 -3.23 14.49 4.08
C LEU A 10 -2.00 15.39 4.26
N ARG A 11 -0.85 14.77 4.53
CA ARG A 11 0.45 15.45 4.63
C ARG A 11 1.38 14.96 3.54
N ILE A 12 2.23 15.86 3.06
CA ILE A 12 3.25 15.52 2.07
C ILE A 12 4.44 14.88 2.79
N GLY A 13 4.69 13.60 2.55
CA GLY A 13 5.83 12.89 3.11
C GLY A 13 7.16 13.41 2.56
N ARG A 14 8.20 13.51 3.38
CA ARG A 14 9.52 14.06 2.98
C ARG A 14 10.14 13.34 1.79
N THR A 15 10.03 12.02 1.73
CA THR A 15 10.56 11.21 0.61
C THR A 15 9.87 11.55 -0.69
N THR A 16 8.54 11.63 -0.67
CA THR A 16 7.72 12.03 -1.83
C THR A 16 8.01 13.46 -2.24
N ALA A 17 8.08 14.39 -1.26
CA ALA A 17 8.41 15.79 -1.48
C ALA A 17 9.76 15.93 -2.20
N GLN A 18 10.81 15.24 -1.71
CA GLN A 18 12.15 15.32 -2.31
C GLN A 18 12.18 14.74 -3.72
N ARG A 19 11.49 13.63 -3.98
CA ARG A 19 11.36 13.08 -5.33
C ARG A 19 10.69 14.06 -6.28
N ILE A 20 9.58 14.67 -5.87
CA ILE A 20 8.85 15.67 -6.67
C ILE A 20 9.75 16.85 -7.00
N VAL A 21 10.46 17.39 -6.01
CA VAL A 21 11.39 18.51 -6.19
C VAL A 21 12.50 18.16 -7.17
N THR A 22 13.09 16.96 -7.05
CA THR A 22 14.15 16.49 -7.94
C THR A 22 13.65 16.35 -9.37
N ASP A 23 12.56 15.60 -9.57
CA ASP A 23 11.99 15.33 -10.90
C ASP A 23 11.59 16.63 -11.64
N LEU A 24 10.95 17.57 -10.91
CA LEU A 24 10.52 18.83 -11.48
C LEU A 24 11.71 19.76 -11.79
N SER A 25 12.71 19.82 -10.89
CA SER A 25 13.88 20.67 -11.11
C SER A 25 14.72 20.23 -12.31
N GLU A 26 14.81 18.92 -12.56
CA GLU A 26 15.47 18.37 -13.74
C GLU A 26 14.78 18.78 -15.05
N ILE A 27 13.45 18.88 -15.03
CA ILE A 27 12.65 19.26 -16.21
C ILE A 27 12.76 20.75 -16.52
N ILE A 28 12.66 21.61 -15.49
CA ILE A 28 12.58 23.06 -15.70
C ILE A 28 13.93 23.79 -15.53
N GLN A 29 14.96 23.10 -15.05
CA GLN A 29 16.32 23.62 -14.79
C GLN A 29 16.34 24.79 -13.81
N GLU A 30 15.40 24.81 -12.83
CA GLU A 30 15.25 25.84 -11.82
C GLU A 30 15.28 25.25 -10.42
N ASN A 31 15.62 26.08 -9.42
CA ASN A 31 15.58 25.67 -8.02
C ASN A 31 14.15 25.60 -7.52
N ILE A 32 13.79 24.48 -6.91
CA ILE A 32 12.47 24.23 -6.36
C ILE A 32 12.56 23.95 -4.86
N ASN A 33 11.61 24.49 -4.11
CA ASN A 33 11.37 24.17 -2.72
C ASN A 33 9.92 23.72 -2.52
N LEU A 34 9.71 22.77 -1.62
CA LEU A 34 8.39 22.36 -1.20
C LEU A 34 8.26 22.55 0.30
N MET A 35 7.27 23.32 0.72
CA MET A 35 6.96 23.67 2.10
C MET A 35 5.69 22.97 2.56
N ASP A 36 5.66 22.55 3.82
CA ASP A 36 4.48 21.97 4.46
C ASP A 36 3.44 23.04 4.88
N GLU A 37 2.37 22.57 5.52
CA GLU A 37 1.31 23.42 6.06
C GLU A 37 1.79 24.39 7.14
N ASN A 38 2.95 24.14 7.74
CA ASN A 38 3.59 25.01 8.75
C ASN A 38 4.61 25.98 8.13
N SER A 39 4.72 25.99 6.79
CA SER A 39 5.68 26.82 6.05
C SER A 39 7.15 26.44 6.31
N VAL A 40 7.41 25.20 6.69
CA VAL A 40 8.74 24.62 6.82
C VAL A 40 9.13 23.95 5.50
N ILE A 41 10.32 24.23 4.98
CA ILE A 41 10.84 23.56 3.78
C ILE A 41 11.10 22.09 4.09
N ILE A 42 10.30 21.20 3.50
CA ILE A 42 10.41 19.74 3.69
C ILE A 42 11.25 19.08 2.60
N ALA A 43 11.38 19.72 1.43
CA ALA A 43 12.24 19.30 0.33
C ALA A 43 12.75 20.50 -0.45
N SER A 44 13.96 20.38 -0.99
CA SER A 44 14.64 21.47 -1.72
C SER A 44 15.71 20.90 -2.65
N THR A 45 15.94 21.58 -3.78
CA THR A 45 17.15 21.39 -4.61
C THR A 45 18.42 21.82 -3.86
N ASP A 46 18.33 22.82 -2.97
CA ASP A 46 19.39 23.17 -2.02
C ASP A 46 19.10 22.52 -0.65
N GLN A 47 19.78 21.43 -0.35
CA GLN A 47 19.60 20.69 0.89
C GLN A 47 19.83 21.51 2.17
N LYS A 48 20.61 22.61 2.12
CA LYS A 48 20.84 23.47 3.27
C LYS A 48 19.59 24.22 3.72
N ARG A 49 18.60 24.34 2.83
CA ARG A 49 17.33 25.03 3.11
C ARG A 49 16.31 24.12 3.80
N ILE A 50 16.48 22.81 3.75
CA ILE A 50 15.54 21.85 4.36
C ILE A 50 15.48 22.06 5.87
N GLY A 51 14.26 22.13 6.41
CA GLY A 51 14.01 22.41 7.83
C GLY A 51 13.95 23.89 8.20
N THR A 52 14.22 24.81 7.27
CA THR A 52 14.12 26.26 7.52
C THR A 52 12.71 26.78 7.25
N PHE A 53 12.34 27.85 7.93
CA PHE A 53 11.05 28.52 7.75
C PHE A 53 11.05 29.40 6.49
N HIS A 54 9.90 29.45 5.78
CA HIS A 54 9.71 30.22 4.56
C HIS A 54 8.55 31.21 4.70
N ALA A 55 8.83 32.49 4.95
CA ALA A 55 7.80 33.50 5.22
C ALA A 55 6.84 33.72 4.03
N GLY A 56 7.32 33.64 2.79
CA GLY A 56 6.47 33.73 1.60
C GLY A 56 5.42 32.61 1.53
N SER A 57 5.78 31.37 1.94
CA SER A 57 4.83 30.27 2.06
C SER A 57 3.75 30.57 3.11
N ARG A 58 4.17 31.11 4.27
CA ARG A 58 3.24 31.51 5.32
C ARG A 58 2.20 32.53 4.83
N GLU A 59 2.64 33.48 4.01
CA GLU A 59 1.77 34.49 3.40
C GLU A 59 0.74 33.84 2.47
N VAL A 60 1.18 32.91 1.60
CA VAL A 60 0.29 32.15 0.71
C VAL A 60 -0.79 31.40 1.49
N ILE A 61 -0.38 30.66 2.54
CA ILE A 61 -1.30 29.84 3.34
C ILE A 61 -2.27 30.72 4.13
N SER A 62 -1.78 31.73 4.87
CA SER A 62 -2.60 32.53 5.77
C SER A 62 -3.63 33.39 5.05
N LYS A 63 -3.31 33.85 3.85
CA LYS A 63 -4.20 34.70 3.04
C LYS A 63 -4.91 33.94 1.92
N HIS A 64 -4.72 32.63 1.81
CA HIS A 64 -5.29 31.79 0.76
C HIS A 64 -5.03 32.37 -0.64
N LEU A 65 -3.78 32.78 -0.88
CA LEU A 65 -3.38 33.38 -2.16
C LEU A 65 -3.32 32.29 -3.23
N LYS A 66 -3.71 32.65 -4.44
CA LYS A 66 -3.58 31.77 -5.62
C LYS A 66 -2.12 31.58 -6.01
N GLU A 67 -1.29 32.59 -5.81
CA GLU A 67 0.13 32.63 -6.03
C GLU A 67 0.74 33.85 -5.28
N LEU A 68 2.02 33.81 -5.00
CA LEU A 68 2.80 34.91 -4.48
C LEU A 68 4.09 35.06 -5.29
N ILE A 69 4.24 36.20 -5.93
CA ILE A 69 5.46 36.57 -6.67
C ILE A 69 6.34 37.37 -5.73
N ILE A 70 7.59 36.95 -5.56
CA ILE A 70 8.63 37.63 -4.79
C ILE A 70 9.63 38.20 -5.79
N THR A 71 9.80 39.50 -5.82
CA THR A 71 10.65 40.19 -6.81
C THR A 71 12.02 40.50 -6.30
N ASN A 72 12.14 40.78 -4.99
CA ASN A 72 13.40 41.20 -4.37
C ASN A 72 13.83 40.24 -3.26
N GLU A 73 15.12 40.01 -3.17
CA GLU A 73 15.74 39.31 -2.03
C GLU A 73 15.46 40.06 -0.73
N GLY A 74 15.07 39.34 0.33
CA GLY A 74 14.77 39.96 1.65
C GLY A 74 13.34 40.51 1.79
N GLU A 75 12.51 40.49 0.76
CA GLU A 75 11.09 40.87 0.83
C GLU A 75 10.32 40.02 1.86
N TYR A 76 10.61 38.73 1.91
CA TYR A 76 10.12 37.79 2.91
C TYR A 76 11.28 37.00 3.50
N SER A 77 11.36 36.87 4.83
CA SER A 77 12.40 36.12 5.49
C SER A 77 12.48 34.68 4.99
N GLY A 78 13.70 34.20 4.65
CA GLY A 78 13.92 32.85 4.13
C GLY A 78 13.43 32.59 2.70
N SER A 79 12.99 33.64 1.99
CA SER A 79 12.50 33.55 0.62
C SER A 79 13.49 34.18 -0.36
N LEU A 80 13.57 33.58 -1.56
CA LEU A 80 14.32 34.11 -2.70
C LEU A 80 13.32 34.63 -3.75
N PRO A 81 13.77 35.52 -4.68
CA PRO A 81 12.94 35.93 -5.82
C PRO A 81 12.43 34.72 -6.59
N GLY A 82 11.12 34.75 -6.89
CA GLY A 82 10.49 33.61 -7.55
C GLY A 82 8.97 33.58 -7.37
N LEU A 83 8.40 32.43 -7.64
CA LEU A 83 6.95 32.16 -7.63
C LEU A 83 6.60 31.11 -6.57
N ASN A 84 5.68 31.43 -5.67
CA ASN A 84 5.17 30.51 -4.65
C ASN A 84 3.69 30.20 -4.94
N ILE A 85 3.34 28.92 -5.03
CA ILE A 85 2.01 28.47 -5.44
C ILE A 85 1.49 27.45 -4.43
N PRO A 86 0.24 27.61 -3.92
CA PRO A 86 -0.35 26.63 -3.01
C PRO A 86 -0.62 25.31 -3.73
N ILE A 87 -0.34 24.20 -3.03
CA ILE A 87 -0.74 22.84 -3.40
C ILE A 87 -2.05 22.58 -2.66
N GLU A 88 -3.10 22.29 -3.42
CA GLU A 88 -4.45 22.13 -2.89
C GLU A 88 -5.00 20.75 -3.21
N VAL A 89 -5.63 20.14 -2.20
CA VAL A 89 -6.39 18.91 -2.37
C VAL A 89 -7.76 19.10 -1.72
N ASP A 90 -8.81 18.85 -2.47
CA ASP A 90 -10.21 19.02 -2.03
C ASP A 90 -10.49 20.39 -1.38
N GLY A 91 -9.83 21.46 -1.90
CA GLY A 91 -9.99 22.83 -1.42
C GLY A 91 -9.17 23.20 -0.17
N THR A 92 -8.35 22.29 0.32
CA THR A 92 -7.47 22.55 1.46
C THR A 92 -6.02 22.68 0.99
N ILE A 93 -5.32 23.74 1.44
CA ILE A 93 -3.90 23.93 1.16
C ILE A 93 -3.11 22.98 2.06
N ILE A 94 -2.39 22.03 1.45
CA ILE A 94 -1.56 21.03 2.13
C ILE A 94 -0.07 21.38 2.10
N GLY A 95 0.30 22.43 1.40
CA GLY A 95 1.68 22.91 1.28
C GLY A 95 1.79 23.98 0.22
N VAL A 96 3.02 24.42 -0.01
CA VAL A 96 3.36 25.43 -1.03
C VAL A 96 4.58 24.97 -1.80
N ILE A 97 4.55 25.10 -3.12
CA ILE A 97 5.73 24.91 -3.97
C ILE A 97 6.30 26.27 -4.36
N GLY A 98 7.59 26.46 -4.16
CA GLY A 98 8.34 27.65 -4.55
C GLY A 98 9.29 27.34 -5.69
N ILE A 99 9.28 28.16 -6.73
CA ILE A 99 10.20 28.12 -7.87
C ILE A 99 11.04 29.39 -7.81
N THR A 100 12.34 29.25 -7.71
CA THR A 100 13.28 30.39 -7.69
C THR A 100 13.63 30.78 -9.13
N GLY A 101 13.59 32.05 -9.48
CA GLY A 101 13.93 32.55 -10.81
C GLY A 101 13.21 33.85 -11.14
N GLN A 102 13.50 34.41 -12.32
CA GLN A 102 12.80 35.59 -12.81
C GLN A 102 11.36 35.20 -13.22
N TYR A 103 10.36 35.98 -12.78
CA TYR A 103 8.95 35.66 -12.97
C TYR A 103 8.59 35.40 -14.45
N GLN A 104 9.14 36.21 -15.36
CA GLN A 104 8.85 36.09 -16.80
C GLN A 104 9.30 34.75 -17.40
N GLU A 105 10.32 34.09 -16.77
CA GLU A 105 10.85 32.81 -17.23
C GLU A 105 10.10 31.63 -16.61
N ILE A 106 9.64 31.79 -15.37
CA ILE A 106 9.04 30.68 -14.58
C ILE A 106 7.51 30.67 -14.59
N GLU A 107 6.83 31.78 -14.91
CA GLU A 107 5.36 31.90 -14.91
C GLU A 107 4.69 30.78 -15.71
N LYS A 108 5.20 30.51 -16.90
CA LYS A 108 4.66 29.49 -17.80
C LYS A 108 4.66 28.08 -17.20
N TYR A 109 5.54 27.81 -16.24
CA TYR A 109 5.63 26.51 -15.58
C TYR A 109 4.71 26.41 -14.35
N GLY A 110 4.33 27.52 -13.74
CA GLY A 110 3.64 27.54 -12.45
C GLY A 110 2.41 26.66 -12.39
N LYS A 111 1.48 26.82 -13.37
CA LYS A 111 0.25 26.02 -13.40
C LYS A 111 0.49 24.53 -13.64
N ILE A 112 1.47 24.21 -14.48
CA ILE A 112 1.84 22.81 -14.79
C ILE A 112 2.44 22.15 -13.56
N ILE A 113 3.39 22.83 -12.90
CA ILE A 113 4.06 22.35 -11.70
C ILE A 113 3.07 22.15 -10.56
N LYS A 114 2.18 23.12 -10.31
CA LYS A 114 1.07 22.97 -9.34
C LYS A 114 0.31 21.69 -9.61
N ARG A 115 -0.18 21.52 -10.82
CA ARG A 115 -1.03 20.37 -11.17
C ARG A 115 -0.29 19.04 -11.10
N MET A 116 0.95 18.97 -11.56
CA MET A 116 1.78 17.77 -11.45
C MET A 116 2.04 17.41 -10.00
N THR A 117 2.37 18.39 -9.16
CA THR A 117 2.61 18.18 -7.72
C THR A 117 1.36 17.64 -7.03
N GLU A 118 0.19 18.23 -7.27
CA GLU A 118 -1.08 17.77 -6.72
C GLU A 118 -1.38 16.31 -7.10
N ILE A 119 -1.17 15.95 -8.38
CA ILE A 119 -1.39 14.58 -8.86
C ILE A 119 -0.43 13.61 -8.18
N LEU A 120 0.87 13.93 -8.12
CA LEU A 120 1.88 13.06 -7.52
C LEU A 120 1.67 12.85 -6.03
N VAL A 121 1.28 13.90 -5.30
CA VAL A 121 0.93 13.80 -3.87
C VAL A 121 -0.28 12.92 -3.66
N LEU A 122 -1.34 13.10 -4.47
CA LEU A 122 -2.55 12.28 -4.39
C LEU A 122 -2.29 10.81 -4.71
N GLU A 123 -1.47 10.53 -5.72
CA GLU A 123 -1.10 9.16 -6.07
C GLU A 123 -0.32 8.47 -4.94
N ASP A 124 0.62 9.17 -4.36
CA ASP A 124 1.43 8.64 -3.26
C ASP A 124 0.57 8.37 -2.02
N TRP A 125 -0.31 9.31 -1.67
CA TRP A 125 -1.25 9.13 -0.58
C TRP A 125 -2.19 7.93 -0.80
N ARG A 126 -2.72 7.76 -2.02
CA ARG A 126 -3.57 6.59 -2.36
C ARG A 126 -2.79 5.28 -2.25
N LYS A 127 -1.52 5.26 -2.68
CA LYS A 127 -0.65 4.08 -2.53
C LYS A 127 -0.44 3.71 -1.07
N GLU A 128 -0.18 4.71 -0.23
CA GLU A 128 0.03 4.49 1.21
C GLU A 128 -1.25 4.02 1.91
N GLN A 129 -2.41 4.62 1.62
CA GLN A 129 -3.70 4.17 2.13
C GLN A 129 -4.00 2.72 1.73
N LYS A 130 -3.72 2.37 0.47
CA LYS A 130 -3.86 0.99 0.01
C LYS A 130 -2.92 0.05 0.75
N ARG A 131 -1.66 0.44 0.96
CA ARG A 131 -0.67 -0.34 1.71
C ARG A 131 -1.10 -0.59 3.16
N LEU A 132 -1.58 0.44 3.85
CA LEU A 132 -2.10 0.34 5.21
C LEU A 132 -3.32 -0.58 5.30
N SER A 133 -4.25 -0.45 4.36
CA SER A 133 -5.44 -1.30 4.30
C SER A 133 -5.08 -2.77 4.06
N VAL A 134 -4.15 -3.07 3.14
CA VAL A 134 -3.65 -4.43 2.89
C VAL A 134 -2.97 -4.99 4.14
N SER A 135 -2.11 -4.21 4.80
CA SER A 135 -1.41 -4.64 6.01
C SER A 135 -2.38 -4.94 7.16
N ALA A 136 -3.39 -4.10 7.36
CA ALA A 136 -4.43 -4.33 8.36
C ALA A 136 -5.24 -5.60 8.07
N ARG A 137 -5.57 -5.85 6.78
CA ARG A 137 -6.27 -7.05 6.34
C ARG A 137 -5.44 -8.32 6.57
N VAL A 138 -4.15 -8.30 6.22
CA VAL A 138 -3.23 -9.42 6.45
C VAL A 138 -3.08 -9.70 7.93
N ARG A 139 -2.91 -8.67 8.76
CA ARG A 139 -2.84 -8.81 10.22
C ARG A 139 -4.11 -9.47 10.78
N PHE A 140 -5.30 -9.00 10.38
CA PHE A 140 -6.57 -9.59 10.78
C PHE A 140 -6.65 -11.08 10.40
N LEU A 141 -6.29 -11.44 9.16
CA LEU A 141 -6.31 -12.82 8.68
C LEU A 141 -5.32 -13.71 9.44
N ASN A 142 -4.14 -13.21 9.77
CA ASN A 142 -3.18 -13.93 10.61
C ASN A 142 -3.76 -14.23 12.00
N GLU A 143 -4.32 -13.21 12.66
CA GLU A 143 -4.95 -13.42 13.98
C GLU A 143 -6.11 -14.41 13.88
N TRP A 144 -6.95 -14.31 12.87
CA TRP A 144 -8.09 -15.21 12.69
C TRP A 144 -7.68 -16.66 12.45
N VAL A 145 -6.62 -16.89 11.67
CA VAL A 145 -6.18 -18.24 11.31
C VAL A 145 -5.30 -18.89 12.37
N PHE A 146 -4.48 -18.11 13.07
CA PHE A 146 -3.48 -18.65 14.00
C PHE A 146 -3.82 -18.52 15.49
N ASN A 147 -4.83 -17.73 15.85
CA ASN A 147 -5.24 -17.56 17.23
C ASN A 147 -6.63 -18.17 17.46
N GLU A 148 -6.70 -19.26 18.21
CA GLU A 148 -7.92 -20.03 18.47
C GLU A 148 -9.05 -19.20 19.10
N ASN A 149 -8.69 -18.22 19.92
CA ASN A 149 -9.66 -17.42 20.67
C ASN A 149 -10.00 -16.07 20.02
N TYR A 150 -9.42 -15.76 18.87
CA TYR A 150 -9.59 -14.44 18.26
C TYR A 150 -11.02 -14.11 17.86
N CYS A 151 -11.77 -15.11 17.36
CA CYS A 151 -13.17 -14.92 16.95
C CYS A 151 -14.13 -14.68 18.12
N THR A 152 -13.71 -14.97 19.36
CA THR A 152 -14.49 -14.67 20.58
C THR A 152 -14.29 -13.23 21.09
N ASP A 153 -13.34 -12.49 20.51
CA ASP A 153 -13.12 -11.09 20.83
C ASP A 153 -14.32 -10.25 20.37
N PRO A 154 -14.92 -9.41 21.22
CA PRO A 154 -16.04 -8.55 20.86
C PRO A 154 -15.73 -7.62 19.65
N VAL A 155 -14.45 -7.30 19.42
CA VAL A 155 -14.00 -6.42 18.32
C VAL A 155 -13.87 -7.15 16.99
N PHE A 156 -13.83 -8.48 16.98
CA PHE A 156 -13.61 -9.31 15.79
C PHE A 156 -14.57 -8.97 14.64
N CYS A 157 -15.87 -9.03 14.89
CA CYS A 157 -16.89 -8.75 13.87
C CYS A 157 -16.84 -7.30 13.37
N GLN A 158 -16.51 -6.34 14.24
CA GLN A 158 -16.38 -4.94 13.86
C GLN A 158 -15.17 -4.73 12.97
N GLN A 159 -14.02 -5.30 13.30
CA GLN A 159 -12.80 -5.23 12.48
C GLN A 159 -13.01 -5.90 11.13
N ALA A 160 -13.62 -7.08 11.09
CA ALA A 160 -13.94 -7.77 9.84
C ALA A 160 -14.77 -6.89 8.90
N ARG A 161 -15.83 -6.24 9.41
CA ARG A 161 -16.69 -5.33 8.63
C ARG A 161 -15.92 -4.14 8.06
N LEU A 162 -15.06 -3.51 8.87
CA LEU A 162 -14.21 -2.40 8.43
C LEU A 162 -13.25 -2.80 7.31
N LEU A 163 -12.78 -4.06 7.33
CA LEU A 163 -11.89 -4.63 6.32
C LEU A 163 -12.62 -5.24 5.13
N GLY A 164 -13.96 -5.18 5.08
CA GLY A 164 -14.78 -5.78 4.04
C GLY A 164 -14.71 -7.30 4.01
N ILE A 165 -14.49 -7.95 5.16
CA ILE A 165 -14.40 -9.41 5.30
C ILE A 165 -15.73 -9.93 5.86
N ARG A 166 -16.37 -10.81 5.09
CA ARG A 166 -17.60 -11.50 5.50
C ARG A 166 -17.26 -12.72 6.35
N THR A 167 -17.48 -12.66 7.65
CA THR A 167 -17.18 -13.74 8.61
C THR A 167 -18.31 -14.75 8.77
N GLU A 168 -19.51 -14.41 8.31
CA GLU A 168 -20.69 -15.28 8.31
C GLU A 168 -20.63 -16.39 7.25
N ILE A 169 -19.69 -16.33 6.32
CA ILE A 169 -19.51 -17.33 5.27
C ILE A 169 -18.62 -18.46 5.78
N SER A 170 -19.14 -19.70 5.77
CA SER A 170 -18.32 -20.88 6.06
C SER A 170 -17.23 -21.05 5.00
N ARG A 171 -16.03 -21.42 5.43
CA ARG A 171 -14.83 -21.44 4.57
C ARG A 171 -14.09 -22.77 4.66
N LYS A 172 -13.41 -23.11 3.59
CA LYS A 172 -12.39 -24.18 3.56
C LYS A 172 -11.02 -23.54 3.58
N VAL A 173 -10.10 -24.19 4.28
CA VAL A 173 -8.70 -23.74 4.33
C VAL A 173 -7.86 -24.57 3.38
N VAL A 174 -7.13 -23.88 2.49
CA VAL A 174 -6.14 -24.48 1.61
C VAL A 174 -4.79 -23.80 1.88
N ILE A 175 -3.75 -24.61 2.01
CA ILE A 175 -2.38 -24.13 2.26
C ILE A 175 -1.49 -24.57 1.10
N PHE A 176 -0.82 -23.62 0.48
CA PHE A 176 0.26 -23.86 -0.48
C PHE A 176 1.61 -23.61 0.19
N SER A 177 2.56 -24.52 0.00
CA SER A 177 3.93 -24.38 0.50
C SER A 177 4.92 -24.89 -0.53
N PRO A 178 6.05 -24.22 -0.79
CA PRO A 178 7.10 -24.74 -1.64
C PRO A 178 7.56 -26.13 -1.18
N GLU A 179 7.82 -27.04 -2.13
CA GLU A 179 8.30 -28.39 -1.83
C GLU A 179 9.79 -28.38 -1.45
N GLU A 180 10.56 -27.42 -1.95
CA GLU A 180 11.99 -27.25 -1.67
C GLU A 180 12.20 -26.05 -0.74
N GLU A 181 13.02 -26.25 0.29
CA GLU A 181 13.45 -25.20 1.22
C GLU A 181 14.65 -24.42 0.63
N GLU A 182 14.51 -23.84 -0.55
CA GLU A 182 15.42 -22.76 -0.93
C GLU A 182 15.11 -21.54 -0.04
N ARG A 183 16.10 -21.08 0.68
CA ARG A 183 16.02 -19.83 1.46
C ARG A 183 16.63 -18.69 0.63
N PRO A 184 15.86 -18.07 -0.27
CA PRO A 184 16.32 -16.87 -0.94
C PRO A 184 16.54 -15.75 0.10
N ASP A 185 17.25 -14.70 -0.28
CA ASP A 185 17.35 -13.51 0.56
C ASP A 185 15.95 -12.89 0.79
N ASN A 186 15.83 -12.02 1.80
CA ASN A 186 14.55 -11.48 2.22
C ASN A 186 13.79 -10.76 1.08
N ALA A 187 14.50 -10.09 0.18
CA ALA A 187 13.87 -9.35 -0.91
C ALA A 187 13.36 -10.29 -2.01
N ALA A 188 14.12 -11.30 -2.38
CA ALA A 188 13.72 -12.33 -3.33
C ALA A 188 12.56 -13.17 -2.79
N GLN A 189 12.55 -13.45 -1.48
CA GLN A 189 11.46 -14.16 -0.82
C GLN A 189 10.15 -13.38 -0.86
N GLN A 190 10.19 -12.08 -0.60
CA GLN A 190 9.00 -11.23 -0.66
C GLN A 190 8.42 -11.16 -2.07
N ASN A 191 9.26 -10.92 -3.09
CA ASN A 191 8.85 -10.92 -4.49
C ASN A 191 8.21 -12.25 -4.92
N ARG A 192 8.79 -13.37 -4.47
CA ARG A 192 8.29 -14.73 -4.72
C ARG A 192 6.89 -14.93 -4.12
N THR A 193 6.72 -14.51 -2.89
CA THR A 193 5.43 -14.59 -2.18
C THR A 193 4.35 -13.79 -2.88
N GLU A 194 4.63 -12.54 -3.28
CA GLU A 194 3.71 -11.69 -4.01
C GLU A 194 3.31 -12.27 -5.38
N GLN A 195 4.24 -12.93 -6.08
CA GLN A 195 3.95 -13.61 -7.33
C GLN A 195 3.01 -14.79 -7.14
N ILE A 196 3.24 -15.61 -6.10
CA ILE A 196 2.38 -16.75 -5.76
C ILE A 196 0.97 -16.26 -5.41
N GLU A 197 0.84 -15.24 -4.57
CA GLU A 197 -0.45 -14.64 -4.23
C GLU A 197 -1.19 -14.13 -5.47
N ARG A 198 -0.48 -13.48 -6.39
CA ARG A 198 -1.06 -12.98 -7.64
C ARG A 198 -1.58 -14.12 -8.52
N CYS A 199 -0.82 -15.19 -8.70
CA CYS A 199 -1.25 -16.36 -9.46
C CYS A 199 -2.55 -16.95 -8.87
N LEU A 200 -2.61 -17.12 -7.55
CA LEU A 200 -3.80 -17.66 -6.88
C LEU A 200 -4.99 -16.70 -6.90
N ALA A 201 -4.74 -15.40 -6.82
CA ALA A 201 -5.79 -14.39 -6.90
C ALA A 201 -6.42 -14.33 -8.31
N GLU A 202 -5.63 -14.41 -9.37
CA GLU A 202 -6.11 -14.46 -10.76
C GLU A 202 -6.99 -15.69 -11.01
N GLU A 203 -6.60 -16.86 -10.49
CA GLU A 203 -7.43 -18.07 -10.56
C GLU A 203 -8.73 -17.97 -9.74
N GLY A 204 -8.70 -17.16 -8.68
CA GLY A 204 -9.85 -16.92 -7.80
C GLY A 204 -10.72 -15.71 -8.18
N GLU A 205 -10.38 -14.95 -9.22
CA GLU A 205 -11.02 -13.65 -9.58
C GLU A 205 -12.56 -13.70 -9.74
N ARG A 206 -13.13 -14.88 -9.87
CA ARG A 206 -14.59 -15.10 -9.95
C ARG A 206 -15.31 -15.03 -8.60
N SER A 207 -14.56 -14.90 -7.49
CA SER A 207 -15.15 -14.87 -6.15
C SER A 207 -14.59 -13.70 -5.31
N THR A 208 -15.47 -12.77 -4.99
CA THR A 208 -15.16 -11.63 -4.10
C THR A 208 -14.88 -12.05 -2.65
N ASP A 209 -15.22 -13.29 -2.29
CA ASP A 209 -15.09 -13.81 -0.92
C ASP A 209 -13.89 -14.69 -0.68
N LEU A 210 -13.11 -14.96 -1.71
CA LEU A 210 -11.82 -15.61 -1.58
C LEU A 210 -10.86 -14.68 -0.83
N LEU A 211 -10.27 -15.21 0.25
CA LEU A 211 -9.26 -14.50 1.03
C LEU A 211 -7.93 -15.22 0.88
N ILE A 212 -6.90 -14.49 0.48
CA ILE A 212 -5.55 -15.01 0.29
C ILE A 212 -4.59 -14.13 1.09
N PHE A 213 -3.68 -14.76 1.80
CA PHE A 213 -2.58 -14.09 2.47
C PHE A 213 -1.39 -15.06 2.63
N SER A 214 -0.21 -14.51 2.81
CA SER A 214 1.00 -15.31 2.96
C SER A 214 1.69 -15.06 4.30
N THR A 215 2.36 -16.11 4.75
CA THR A 215 3.40 -16.05 5.78
C THR A 215 4.76 -16.14 5.10
N ALA A 216 5.84 -16.18 5.88
CA ALA A 216 7.19 -16.33 5.32
C ALA A 216 7.37 -17.59 4.44
N THR A 217 6.62 -18.67 4.68
CA THR A 217 6.83 -19.98 4.02
C THR A 217 5.57 -20.55 3.37
N LYS A 218 4.39 -19.99 3.59
CA LYS A 218 3.13 -20.58 3.16
C LYS A 218 2.20 -19.51 2.62
N CYS A 219 1.45 -19.84 1.57
CA CYS A 219 0.30 -19.06 1.12
C CYS A 219 -0.98 -19.75 1.57
N ILE A 220 -1.87 -19.03 2.24
CA ILE A 220 -3.08 -19.54 2.87
C ILE A 220 -4.27 -18.94 2.16
N CYS A 221 -5.17 -19.80 1.71
CA CYS A 221 -6.41 -19.45 1.03
C CYS A 221 -7.62 -19.88 1.89
N LEU A 222 -8.49 -18.93 2.20
CA LEU A 222 -9.78 -19.20 2.81
C LEU A 222 -10.84 -19.15 1.71
N LEU A 223 -11.22 -20.32 1.22
CA LEU A 223 -12.18 -20.48 0.12
C LEU A 223 -13.60 -20.33 0.68
N PRO A 224 -14.46 -19.51 0.07
CA PRO A 224 -15.87 -19.47 0.45
C PRO A 224 -16.52 -20.81 0.09
N ASN A 225 -17.56 -21.19 0.73
CA ASN A 225 -18.30 -22.47 0.64
C ASN A 225 -18.34 -23.16 -0.75
N TRP A 226 -17.17 -23.35 -1.37
CA TRP A 226 -17.01 -23.99 -2.68
C TRP A 226 -17.25 -25.50 -2.57
N SER A 227 -17.83 -26.07 -3.61
CA SER A 227 -17.92 -27.52 -3.76
C SER A 227 -16.54 -28.17 -3.83
N ARG A 228 -16.49 -29.48 -3.59
CA ARG A 228 -15.21 -30.24 -3.71
C ARG A 228 -14.58 -30.08 -5.09
N GLY A 229 -15.38 -30.10 -6.16
CA GLY A 229 -14.88 -29.95 -7.53
C GLY A 229 -14.30 -28.56 -7.82
N GLN A 230 -14.93 -27.50 -7.28
CA GLN A 230 -14.41 -26.13 -7.41
C GLN A 230 -13.09 -25.97 -6.64
N THR A 231 -13.02 -26.49 -5.41
CA THR A 231 -11.79 -26.48 -4.60
C THR A 231 -10.66 -27.22 -5.31
N GLN A 232 -10.94 -28.42 -5.85
CA GLN A 232 -9.94 -29.22 -6.55
C GLN A 232 -9.43 -28.51 -7.81
N ARG A 233 -10.32 -27.94 -8.62
CA ARG A 233 -9.95 -27.15 -9.81
C ARG A 233 -9.05 -25.98 -9.46
N PHE A 234 -9.43 -25.18 -8.47
CA PHE A 234 -8.62 -24.04 -8.00
C PHE A 234 -7.22 -24.49 -7.58
N VAL A 235 -7.11 -25.58 -6.86
CA VAL A 235 -5.81 -26.10 -6.40
C VAL A 235 -4.95 -26.59 -7.57
N GLU A 236 -5.54 -27.32 -8.51
CA GLU A 236 -4.81 -27.86 -9.68
C GLU A 236 -4.37 -26.75 -10.62
N GLU A 237 -5.25 -25.80 -10.93
CA GLU A 237 -4.95 -24.63 -11.77
C GLU A 237 -3.92 -23.72 -11.10
N GLY A 238 -4.10 -23.41 -9.82
CA GLY A 238 -3.16 -22.60 -9.04
C GLY A 238 -1.76 -23.21 -8.98
N ARG A 239 -1.64 -24.51 -8.71
CA ARG A 239 -0.35 -25.22 -8.74
C ARG A 239 0.33 -25.13 -10.11
N ARG A 240 -0.42 -25.39 -11.19
CA ARG A 240 0.09 -25.33 -12.55
C ARG A 240 0.58 -23.94 -12.93
N GLU A 241 -0.19 -22.91 -12.60
CA GLU A 241 0.22 -21.51 -12.89
C GLU A 241 1.42 -21.07 -12.07
N ILE A 242 1.50 -21.45 -10.79
CA ILE A 242 2.69 -21.17 -9.95
C ILE A 242 3.92 -21.87 -10.53
N GLU A 243 3.82 -23.15 -10.86
CA GLU A 243 4.96 -23.90 -11.45
C GLU A 243 5.41 -23.30 -12.77
N LYS A 244 4.46 -22.88 -13.62
CA LYS A 244 4.73 -22.28 -14.92
C LYS A 244 5.38 -20.89 -14.84
N ARG A 245 4.87 -20.00 -13.96
CA ARG A 245 5.33 -18.60 -13.88
C ARG A 245 6.47 -18.39 -12.90
N CYS A 246 6.47 -19.12 -11.80
CA CYS A 246 7.43 -18.94 -10.72
C CYS A 246 8.51 -20.02 -10.71
N HIS A 247 8.35 -21.11 -11.51
CA HIS A 247 9.23 -22.27 -11.53
C HIS A 247 9.38 -22.96 -10.15
N ILE A 248 8.29 -22.97 -9.37
CA ILE A 248 8.25 -23.52 -8.01
C ILE A 248 7.20 -24.62 -7.96
N ARG A 249 7.57 -25.78 -7.46
CA ARG A 249 6.64 -26.84 -7.11
C ARG A 249 6.03 -26.59 -5.76
N MET A 250 4.71 -26.73 -5.66
CA MET A 250 3.97 -26.48 -4.43
C MET A 250 3.36 -27.77 -3.87
N GLY A 251 3.66 -28.05 -2.61
CA GLY A 251 2.87 -28.95 -1.79
C GLY A 251 1.57 -28.25 -1.39
N VAL A 252 0.48 -29.02 -1.31
CA VAL A 252 -0.83 -28.46 -0.93
C VAL A 252 -1.49 -29.28 0.16
N GLY A 253 -1.99 -28.58 1.17
CA GLY A 253 -2.85 -29.14 2.20
C GLY A 253 -4.26 -28.57 2.10
N ILE A 254 -5.27 -29.43 2.15
CA ILE A 254 -6.67 -29.02 2.00
C ILE A 254 -7.45 -29.51 3.20
N ASP A 255 -8.18 -28.60 3.87
CA ASP A 255 -9.29 -29.00 4.74
C ASP A 255 -10.55 -29.15 3.91
N ASN A 256 -11.03 -30.37 3.79
CA ASN A 256 -12.23 -30.68 3.01
C ASN A 256 -13.55 -30.30 3.70
N ILE A 257 -13.48 -29.81 4.95
CA ILE A 257 -14.65 -29.44 5.75
C ILE A 257 -14.86 -27.93 5.62
N SER A 258 -16.09 -27.50 5.31
CA SER A 258 -16.44 -26.08 5.42
C SER A 258 -16.62 -25.74 6.90
N SER A 259 -15.87 -24.75 7.36
CA SER A 259 -15.79 -24.36 8.76
C SER A 259 -16.33 -22.94 8.94
N ASP A 260 -17.08 -22.73 9.99
CA ASP A 260 -17.54 -21.40 10.39
C ASP A 260 -16.38 -20.58 11.00
N SER A 261 -16.60 -19.29 11.21
CA SER A 261 -15.55 -18.37 11.67
C SER A 261 -14.82 -18.83 12.93
N GLU A 262 -15.54 -19.46 13.88
CA GLU A 262 -14.99 -19.97 15.13
C GLU A 262 -14.09 -21.21 14.95
N GLN A 263 -14.21 -21.89 13.81
CA GLN A 263 -13.50 -23.13 13.53
C GLN A 263 -12.31 -22.97 12.57
N ILE A 264 -12.02 -21.76 12.12
CA ILE A 264 -10.97 -21.49 11.12
C ILE A 264 -9.59 -21.91 11.64
N PHE A 265 -9.27 -21.68 12.89
CA PHE A 265 -8.03 -22.17 13.50
C PHE A 265 -7.91 -23.70 13.41
N GLN A 266 -8.96 -24.45 13.72
CA GLN A 266 -8.97 -25.91 13.63
C GLN A 266 -8.94 -26.38 12.16
N ALA A 267 -9.60 -25.66 11.26
CA ALA A 267 -9.55 -25.92 9.82
C ALA A 267 -8.11 -25.76 9.27
N TYR A 268 -7.39 -24.70 9.71
CA TYR A 268 -5.99 -24.52 9.39
C TYR A 268 -5.12 -25.69 9.88
N LYS A 269 -5.32 -26.16 11.11
CA LYS A 269 -4.58 -27.31 11.66
C LYS A 269 -4.81 -28.58 10.87
N ARG A 270 -6.05 -28.84 10.40
CA ARG A 270 -6.36 -30.00 9.54
C ARG A 270 -5.68 -29.88 8.17
N ALA A 271 -5.74 -28.68 7.55
CA ALA A 271 -5.07 -28.42 6.28
C ALA A 271 -3.53 -28.54 6.40
N GLU A 272 -2.96 -28.05 7.49
CA GLU A 272 -1.52 -28.16 7.77
C GLU A 272 -1.08 -29.61 7.93
N LYS A 273 -1.86 -30.43 8.63
CA LYS A 273 -1.60 -31.89 8.76
C LYS A 273 -1.67 -32.59 7.40
N ALA A 274 -2.63 -32.22 6.56
CA ALA A 274 -2.75 -32.77 5.20
C ALA A 274 -1.54 -32.36 4.33
N LEU A 275 -1.06 -31.11 4.45
CA LEU A 275 0.13 -30.64 3.77
C LEU A 275 1.38 -31.48 4.15
N TRP A 276 1.59 -31.70 5.44
CA TRP A 276 2.72 -32.51 5.91
C TRP A 276 2.67 -33.96 5.41
N ALA A 277 1.51 -34.57 5.35
CA ALA A 277 1.33 -35.89 4.78
C ALA A 277 1.71 -35.91 3.28
N SER A 278 1.19 -34.95 2.51
CA SER A 278 1.50 -34.80 1.08
C SER A 278 3.00 -34.61 0.78
N LEU A 279 3.72 -33.85 1.62
CA LEU A 279 5.16 -33.63 1.47
C LEU A 279 6.00 -34.87 1.86
N LYS A 280 5.54 -35.68 2.82
CA LYS A 280 6.23 -36.91 3.25
C LYS A 280 6.09 -38.04 2.22
N ASP A 281 4.91 -38.28 1.68
CA ASP A 281 4.67 -39.35 0.69
C ASP A 281 5.53 -39.18 -0.57
N ARG A 282 5.85 -37.96 -0.95
CA ARG A 282 6.68 -37.67 -2.11
C ARG A 282 8.18 -37.83 -1.84
N LYS A 283 8.66 -37.58 -0.60
CA LYS A 283 10.06 -37.81 -0.20
C LYS A 283 10.40 -39.28 -0.06
N SER A 284 9.41 -40.17 0.04
CA SER A 284 9.60 -41.62 0.13
C SER A 284 9.63 -42.35 -1.22
N VAL A 285 9.51 -41.63 -2.34
CA VAL A 285 9.48 -42.15 -3.72
C VAL A 285 10.80 -41.81 -4.49
N VAL A 286 11.86 -41.39 -3.80
CA VAL A 286 13.19 -41.16 -4.41
C VAL A 286 14.15 -42.22 -3.91
#